data_81a1a76ddef0fed1c3defc229364c33c
#
_entry.id   81a1a76ddef0fed1c3defc229364c33c
#
_cell.length_a   1.000
_cell.length_b   1.000
_cell.length_c   1.000
_cell.angle_alpha   90.00
_cell.angle_beta   90.00
_cell.angle_gamma   90.00
#
_symmetry.space_group_name_H-M   'P 1'
#
loop_
_entity.id
_entity.type
_entity.pdbx_description
1 polymer ?
#
loop_
_entity_poly.entity_id
_entity_poly.type
_entity_poly.pdbx_seq_one_letter_code
_entity_poly.pdbx_strand_id
1 'polypeptide(L)'
;MSTLSPEISIIIPVYNSEKYLNACLDSVLAQTFKDFELILVDDGSPDGCGRICDEYADKDDRVRVCHIENSGSSAARNYGIDRAKGKYLGFIDSDDRIDEDMYEILYTNLIKEDADISMCGLFDEYGDEIVKVFDKPVYKVMDSEESILTVMEAKLTSVTPVNKLYKKELFEGIRYPVGEDSGEDASIIVELLLRCKKTVLTTEQKYHYIHREGSITTREFNPSDKSVIRAYIKNYKLIKENIPSLVPVAKMRICWAYFFVLDKLLISSNRREYREEEKELVGFLRRHFKFIINDKRFNKTRKIAMLMLRIHTALYVWCVRWQKKHRELA
;
A
#
# COMPACT_ATOMS: atom_id res chain seq x y z
N MET A 1 -2.72 -33.32 -18.70
CA MET A 1 -2.71 -32.23 -17.68
C MET A 1 -3.59 -31.09 -18.20
N SER A 2 -4.52 -30.64 -17.42
CA SER A 2 -5.54 -29.66 -17.84
C SER A 2 -4.87 -28.34 -18.26
N THR A 3 -5.14 -27.86 -19.46
CA THR A 3 -4.68 -26.60 -20.03
C THR A 3 -5.52 -25.40 -19.54
N LEU A 4 -6.19 -25.53 -18.41
CA LEU A 4 -6.98 -24.45 -17.82
C LEU A 4 -6.02 -23.45 -17.17
N SER A 5 -6.18 -22.17 -17.50
CA SER A 5 -5.48 -21.07 -16.82
C SER A 5 -5.88 -21.08 -15.34
N PRO A 6 -4.95 -20.74 -14.41
CA PRO A 6 -5.28 -20.66 -13.00
C PRO A 6 -6.34 -19.57 -12.74
N GLU A 7 -7.09 -19.70 -11.67
CA GLU A 7 -8.05 -18.65 -11.27
C GLU A 7 -7.32 -17.38 -10.77
N ILE A 8 -6.25 -17.54 -9.97
CA ILE A 8 -5.52 -16.42 -9.36
C ILE A 8 -4.06 -16.40 -9.84
N SER A 9 -3.56 -15.23 -10.22
CA SER A 9 -2.12 -14.96 -10.32
C SER A 9 -1.68 -14.12 -9.11
N ILE A 10 -0.79 -14.67 -8.30
CA ILE A 10 -0.17 -13.98 -7.16
C ILE A 10 1.17 -13.45 -7.64
N ILE A 11 1.39 -12.13 -7.50
CA ILE A 11 2.60 -11.44 -7.98
C ILE A 11 3.39 -10.95 -6.77
N ILE A 12 4.66 -11.34 -6.70
CA ILE A 12 5.59 -10.91 -5.66
C ILE A 12 6.78 -10.22 -6.31
N PRO A 13 6.91 -8.89 -6.17
CA PRO A 13 8.15 -8.19 -6.50
C PRO A 13 9.19 -8.53 -5.44
N VAL A 14 10.36 -9.00 -5.88
CA VAL A 14 11.44 -9.45 -4.98
C VAL A 14 12.66 -8.55 -5.16
N TYR A 15 13.13 -7.92 -4.07
CA TYR A 15 14.36 -7.17 -4.07
C TYR A 15 14.95 -7.08 -2.66
N ASN A 16 16.18 -7.55 -2.46
CA ASN A 16 16.96 -7.41 -1.22
C ASN A 16 16.16 -7.81 0.04
N SER A 17 15.52 -8.97 -0.02
CA SER A 17 14.64 -9.51 1.04
C SER A 17 14.98 -10.95 1.45
N GLU A 18 16.21 -11.43 1.20
CA GLU A 18 16.68 -12.79 1.47
C GLU A 18 16.27 -13.32 2.86
N LYS A 19 16.29 -12.43 3.86
CA LYS A 19 15.98 -12.74 5.26
C LYS A 19 14.52 -13.17 5.49
N TYR A 20 13.61 -12.67 4.67
CA TYR A 20 12.15 -12.80 4.85
C TYR A 20 11.51 -13.69 3.78
N LEU A 21 12.16 -13.79 2.61
CA LEU A 21 11.60 -14.37 1.41
C LEU A 21 11.11 -15.82 1.61
N ASN A 22 11.87 -16.67 2.32
CA ASN A 22 11.42 -18.04 2.57
C ASN A 22 10.08 -18.08 3.33
N ALA A 23 9.94 -17.30 4.41
CA ALA A 23 8.70 -17.26 5.20
C ALA A 23 7.52 -16.71 4.37
N CYS A 24 7.77 -15.73 3.51
CA CYS A 24 6.80 -15.21 2.57
C CYS A 24 6.31 -16.33 1.63
N LEU A 25 7.23 -16.99 0.91
CA LEU A 25 6.92 -18.01 -0.08
C LEU A 25 6.23 -19.23 0.55
N ASP A 26 6.69 -19.68 1.72
CA ASP A 26 6.07 -20.78 2.47
C ASP A 26 4.61 -20.45 2.81
N SER A 27 4.32 -19.21 3.26
CA SER A 27 2.96 -18.78 3.58
C SER A 27 2.03 -18.75 2.37
N VAL A 28 2.56 -18.41 1.19
CA VAL A 28 1.80 -18.41 -0.06
C VAL A 28 1.54 -19.83 -0.56
N LEU A 29 2.53 -20.70 -0.53
CA LEU A 29 2.39 -22.08 -0.99
C LEU A 29 1.52 -22.93 -0.05
N ALA A 30 1.42 -22.53 1.23
CA ALA A 30 0.53 -23.16 2.23
C ALA A 30 -0.95 -22.81 2.02
N GLN A 31 -1.32 -21.84 1.17
CA GLN A 31 -2.71 -21.40 1.00
C GLN A 31 -3.68 -22.56 0.79
N THR A 32 -4.85 -22.48 1.44
CA THR A 32 -5.94 -23.47 1.28
C THR A 32 -6.55 -23.43 -0.11
N PHE A 33 -6.65 -22.26 -0.71
CA PHE A 33 -6.99 -22.08 -2.13
C PHE A 33 -5.84 -22.58 -3.01
N LYS A 34 -6.07 -23.56 -3.90
CA LYS A 34 -4.99 -24.25 -4.64
C LYS A 34 -4.88 -23.86 -6.11
N ASP A 35 -5.92 -23.26 -6.71
CA ASP A 35 -5.94 -22.92 -8.13
C ASP A 35 -5.32 -21.55 -8.41
N PHE A 36 -4.00 -21.45 -8.19
CA PHE A 36 -3.22 -20.24 -8.42
C PHE A 36 -1.87 -20.53 -9.09
N GLU A 37 -1.34 -19.53 -9.78
CA GLU A 37 0.08 -19.43 -10.12
C GLU A 37 0.74 -18.36 -9.23
N LEU A 38 2.02 -18.56 -8.90
CA LEU A 38 2.86 -17.61 -8.18
C LEU A 38 3.93 -17.07 -9.12
N ILE A 39 3.92 -15.76 -9.36
CA ILE A 39 4.89 -15.07 -10.23
C ILE A 39 5.86 -14.28 -9.36
N LEU A 40 7.07 -14.78 -9.24
CA LEU A 40 8.18 -14.12 -8.56
C LEU A 40 8.93 -13.26 -9.58
N VAL A 41 9.00 -11.96 -9.33
CA VAL A 41 9.74 -11.04 -10.18
C VAL A 41 10.92 -10.51 -9.37
N ASP A 42 12.09 -11.16 -9.56
CA ASP A 42 13.34 -10.73 -8.97
C ASP A 42 13.87 -9.51 -9.74
N ASP A 43 13.80 -8.36 -9.08
CA ASP A 43 14.15 -7.04 -9.62
C ASP A 43 15.66 -6.77 -9.47
N GLY A 44 16.49 -7.72 -9.88
CA GLY A 44 17.94 -7.62 -9.84
C GLY A 44 18.48 -7.57 -8.41
N SER A 45 18.01 -8.46 -7.54
CA SER A 45 18.43 -8.53 -6.14
C SER A 45 19.94 -8.74 -5.99
N PRO A 46 20.63 -7.94 -5.15
CA PRO A 46 22.07 -8.07 -4.91
C PRO A 46 22.42 -9.19 -3.90
N ASP A 47 21.43 -9.76 -3.23
CA ASP A 47 21.54 -10.82 -2.22
C ASP A 47 21.14 -12.20 -2.76
N GLY A 48 20.87 -13.17 -1.89
CA GLY A 48 20.49 -14.53 -2.26
C GLY A 48 19.06 -14.72 -2.78
N CYS A 49 18.27 -13.66 -2.96
CA CYS A 49 16.87 -13.77 -3.39
C CYS A 49 16.69 -14.51 -4.71
N GLY A 50 17.50 -14.19 -5.74
CA GLY A 50 17.39 -14.86 -7.04
C GLY A 50 17.52 -16.37 -6.94
N ARG A 51 18.54 -16.87 -6.19
CA ARG A 51 18.74 -18.30 -5.93
C ARG A 51 17.56 -18.92 -5.17
N ILE A 52 17.02 -18.22 -4.16
CA ILE A 52 15.85 -18.71 -3.42
C ILE A 52 14.64 -18.84 -4.35
N CYS A 53 14.37 -17.84 -5.20
CA CYS A 53 13.28 -17.90 -6.17
C CYS A 53 13.39 -19.14 -7.07
N ASP A 54 14.58 -19.42 -7.62
CA ASP A 54 14.82 -20.58 -8.48
C ASP A 54 14.60 -21.90 -7.72
N GLU A 55 15.09 -21.99 -6.48
CA GLU A 55 14.87 -23.18 -5.63
C GLU A 55 13.40 -23.48 -5.36
N TYR A 56 12.54 -22.44 -5.26
CA TYR A 56 11.10 -22.64 -5.10
C TYR A 56 10.41 -23.02 -6.41
N ALA A 57 10.85 -22.49 -7.54
CA ALA A 57 10.35 -22.89 -8.86
C ALA A 57 10.69 -24.35 -9.20
N ASP A 58 11.85 -24.84 -8.77
CA ASP A 58 12.23 -26.25 -8.93
C ASP A 58 11.40 -27.21 -8.06
N LYS A 59 10.79 -26.72 -6.97
CA LYS A 59 10.02 -27.53 -6.01
C LYS A 59 8.51 -27.53 -6.27
N ASP A 60 7.96 -26.49 -6.90
CA ASP A 60 6.51 -26.33 -7.08
C ASP A 60 6.18 -25.76 -8.45
N ASP A 61 5.50 -26.53 -9.29
CA ASP A 61 5.12 -26.21 -10.67
C ASP A 61 4.22 -24.96 -10.79
N ARG A 62 3.63 -24.49 -9.68
CA ARG A 62 2.84 -23.26 -9.64
C ARG A 62 3.71 -22.01 -9.65
N VAL A 63 5.00 -22.15 -9.28
CA VAL A 63 5.94 -21.02 -9.15
C VAL A 63 6.60 -20.76 -10.50
N ARG A 64 6.60 -19.49 -10.88
CA ARG A 64 7.28 -18.98 -12.09
C ARG A 64 8.19 -17.83 -11.71
N VAL A 65 9.45 -17.90 -12.06
CA VAL A 65 10.45 -16.88 -11.77
C VAL A 65 10.75 -16.04 -13.00
N CYS A 66 10.94 -14.76 -12.81
CA CYS A 66 11.41 -13.81 -13.81
C CYS A 66 12.49 -12.94 -13.19
N HIS A 67 13.71 -13.00 -13.70
CA HIS A 67 14.78 -12.09 -13.32
C HIS A 67 14.82 -10.90 -14.28
N ILE A 68 14.79 -9.69 -13.73
CA ILE A 68 14.87 -8.44 -14.50
C ILE A 68 15.98 -7.54 -13.97
N GLU A 69 16.40 -6.55 -14.75
CA GLU A 69 17.29 -5.50 -14.25
C GLU A 69 16.52 -4.62 -13.25
N ASN A 70 17.21 -4.21 -12.16
CA ASN A 70 16.58 -3.39 -11.11
C ASN A 70 15.92 -2.14 -11.69
N SER A 71 14.61 -2.07 -11.55
CA SER A 71 13.77 -1.01 -12.10
C SER A 71 12.69 -0.54 -11.09
N GLY A 72 12.72 -1.09 -9.87
CA GLY A 72 11.83 -0.77 -8.76
C GLY A 72 10.57 -1.60 -8.70
N SER A 73 9.93 -1.62 -7.53
CA SER A 73 8.75 -2.46 -7.22
C SER A 73 7.58 -2.26 -8.20
N SER A 74 7.36 -1.02 -8.67
CA SER A 74 6.37 -0.69 -9.70
C SER A 74 6.63 -1.41 -11.02
N ALA A 75 7.87 -1.43 -11.49
CA ALA A 75 8.26 -2.13 -12.71
C ALA A 75 8.08 -3.64 -12.55
N ALA A 76 8.51 -4.20 -11.44
CA ALA A 76 8.36 -5.61 -11.13
C ALA A 76 6.87 -6.03 -11.05
N ARG A 77 6.01 -5.24 -10.36
CA ARG A 77 4.55 -5.52 -10.35
C ARG A 77 3.95 -5.46 -11.75
N ASN A 78 4.30 -4.44 -12.55
CA ASN A 78 3.83 -4.33 -13.95
C ASN A 78 4.27 -5.53 -14.79
N TYR A 79 5.52 -5.96 -14.64
CA TYR A 79 6.06 -7.12 -15.34
C TYR A 79 5.28 -8.39 -15.00
N GLY A 80 4.91 -8.58 -13.73
CA GLY A 80 4.07 -9.67 -13.26
C GLY A 80 2.64 -9.59 -13.83
N ILE A 81 2.01 -8.40 -13.82
CA ILE A 81 0.67 -8.17 -14.38
C ILE A 81 0.61 -8.59 -15.86
N ASP A 82 1.64 -8.22 -16.64
CA ASP A 82 1.68 -8.53 -18.08
C ASP A 82 1.82 -10.03 -18.37
N ARG A 83 2.30 -10.82 -17.40
CA ARG A 83 2.54 -12.27 -17.50
C ARG A 83 1.51 -13.12 -16.78
N ALA A 84 0.66 -12.50 -16.00
CA ALA A 84 -0.40 -13.17 -15.26
C ALA A 84 -1.40 -13.86 -16.22
N LYS A 85 -1.75 -15.11 -15.94
CA LYS A 85 -2.72 -15.93 -16.69
C LYS A 85 -4.06 -16.04 -15.97
N GLY A 86 -4.08 -15.79 -14.66
CA GLY A 86 -5.25 -15.86 -13.81
C GLY A 86 -6.31 -14.81 -14.18
N LYS A 87 -7.55 -15.08 -13.83
CA LYS A 87 -8.65 -14.14 -13.94
C LYS A 87 -8.58 -13.04 -12.89
N TYR A 88 -7.94 -13.36 -11.77
CA TYR A 88 -7.78 -12.47 -10.63
C TYR A 88 -6.30 -12.24 -10.34
N LEU A 89 -5.98 -11.05 -9.82
CA LEU A 89 -4.63 -10.67 -9.42
C LEU A 89 -4.56 -10.44 -7.92
N GLY A 90 -3.58 -11.04 -7.27
CA GLY A 90 -3.16 -10.75 -5.91
C GLY A 90 -1.73 -10.23 -5.91
N PHE A 91 -1.38 -9.41 -4.91
CA PHE A 91 -0.02 -8.90 -4.71
C PHE A 91 0.41 -9.20 -3.28
N ILE A 92 1.69 -9.50 -3.10
CA ILE A 92 2.31 -9.69 -1.78
C ILE A 92 3.70 -9.06 -1.84
N ASP A 93 4.10 -8.36 -0.79
CA ASP A 93 5.47 -7.87 -0.68
C ASP A 93 6.38 -8.99 -0.15
N SER A 94 7.60 -9.10 -0.68
CA SER A 94 8.52 -10.23 -0.43
C SER A 94 9.07 -10.31 1.00
N ASP A 95 8.79 -9.31 1.82
CA ASP A 95 9.17 -9.22 3.23
C ASP A 95 8.00 -9.45 4.20
N ASP A 96 6.79 -9.75 3.68
CA ASP A 96 5.57 -9.98 4.43
C ASP A 96 5.13 -11.46 4.41
N ARG A 97 4.07 -11.80 5.14
CA ARG A 97 3.47 -13.15 5.14
C ARG A 97 1.95 -13.08 5.25
N ILE A 98 1.27 -14.19 4.97
CA ILE A 98 -0.19 -14.26 4.96
C ILE A 98 -0.69 -15.49 5.72
N ASP A 99 -1.89 -15.41 6.30
CA ASP A 99 -2.60 -16.57 6.85
C ASP A 99 -2.97 -17.54 5.74
N GLU A 100 -3.01 -18.84 6.05
CA GLU A 100 -3.22 -19.92 5.08
C GLU A 100 -4.56 -19.88 4.33
N ASP A 101 -5.56 -19.17 4.83
CA ASP A 101 -6.90 -19.05 4.28
C ASP A 101 -7.19 -17.68 3.61
N MET A 102 -6.18 -16.79 3.48
CA MET A 102 -6.38 -15.43 2.98
C MET A 102 -7.00 -15.43 1.57
N TYR A 103 -6.42 -16.14 0.62
CA TYR A 103 -6.94 -16.15 -0.75
C TYR A 103 -8.26 -16.90 -0.89
N GLU A 104 -8.53 -17.89 -0.05
CA GLU A 104 -9.84 -18.57 -0.02
C GLU A 104 -10.95 -17.61 0.44
N ILE A 105 -10.71 -16.83 1.50
CA ILE A 105 -11.65 -15.81 1.99
C ILE A 105 -11.86 -14.72 0.94
N LEU A 106 -10.78 -14.18 0.38
CA LEU A 106 -10.86 -13.13 -0.64
C LEU A 106 -11.63 -13.60 -1.87
N TYR A 107 -11.33 -14.80 -2.38
CA TYR A 107 -11.98 -15.38 -3.54
C TYR A 107 -13.46 -15.69 -3.26
N THR A 108 -13.75 -16.36 -2.14
CA THR A 108 -15.12 -16.70 -1.75
C THR A 108 -16.01 -15.46 -1.64
N ASN A 109 -15.51 -14.40 -0.97
CA ASN A 109 -16.23 -13.15 -0.84
C ASN A 109 -16.45 -12.48 -2.21
N LEU A 110 -15.43 -12.47 -3.07
CA LEU A 110 -15.50 -11.87 -4.39
C LEU A 110 -16.58 -12.57 -5.26
N ILE A 111 -16.58 -13.88 -5.27
CA ILE A 111 -17.57 -14.68 -6.06
C ILE A 111 -18.97 -14.54 -5.47
N LYS A 112 -19.11 -14.68 -4.15
CA LYS A 112 -20.40 -14.59 -3.45
C LYS A 112 -21.11 -13.27 -3.72
N GLU A 113 -20.38 -12.17 -3.71
CA GLU A 113 -20.95 -10.83 -3.89
C GLU A 113 -20.95 -10.36 -5.34
N ASP A 114 -20.41 -11.14 -6.27
CA ASP A 114 -20.14 -10.71 -7.67
C ASP A 114 -19.39 -9.36 -7.67
N ALA A 115 -18.31 -9.30 -6.89
CA ALA A 115 -17.52 -8.09 -6.70
C ALA A 115 -16.35 -8.04 -7.68
N ASP A 116 -15.82 -6.84 -7.91
CA ASP A 116 -14.66 -6.61 -8.78
C ASP A 116 -13.35 -6.60 -7.99
N ILE A 117 -13.43 -6.23 -6.70
CA ILE A 117 -12.31 -6.28 -5.74
C ILE A 117 -12.83 -6.84 -4.41
N SER A 118 -12.07 -7.78 -3.83
CA SER A 118 -12.24 -8.25 -2.46
C SER A 118 -11.07 -7.80 -1.60
N MET A 119 -11.32 -7.41 -0.35
CA MET A 119 -10.33 -6.85 0.57
C MET A 119 -10.43 -7.53 1.93
N CYS A 120 -9.27 -7.77 2.58
CA CYS A 120 -9.20 -8.22 3.97
C CYS A 120 -8.44 -7.22 4.87
N GLY A 121 -8.45 -7.45 6.18
CA GLY A 121 -7.65 -6.69 7.14
C GLY A 121 -6.18 -7.13 7.12
N LEU A 122 -5.35 -6.34 7.80
CA LEU A 122 -3.93 -6.66 8.00
C LEU A 122 -3.55 -6.56 9.49
N PHE A 123 -2.52 -7.29 9.89
CA PHE A 123 -1.80 -7.12 11.14
C PHE A 123 -0.59 -6.23 10.91
N ASP A 124 -0.23 -5.42 11.91
CA ASP A 124 1.07 -4.77 11.98
C ASP A 124 2.01 -5.60 12.86
N GLU A 125 3.19 -5.99 12.35
CA GLU A 125 4.19 -6.76 13.10
C GLU A 125 5.44 -5.93 13.36
N TYR A 126 5.83 -5.84 14.64
CA TYR A 126 7.02 -5.16 15.12
C TYR A 126 7.93 -6.15 15.87
N GLY A 127 8.83 -6.82 15.16
CA GLY A 127 9.59 -7.95 15.72
C GLY A 127 8.67 -9.08 16.16
N ASP A 128 8.63 -9.39 17.45
CA ASP A 128 7.78 -10.45 18.02
C ASP A 128 6.36 -9.95 18.40
N GLU A 129 6.09 -8.65 18.27
CA GLU A 129 4.79 -8.08 18.61
C GLU A 129 3.89 -8.03 17.40
N ILE A 130 2.70 -8.66 17.50
CA ILE A 130 1.65 -8.64 16.48
C ILE A 130 0.51 -7.74 16.98
N VAL A 131 0.31 -6.61 16.33
CA VAL A 131 -0.73 -5.66 16.67
C VAL A 131 -1.98 -5.93 15.86
N LYS A 132 -3.07 -6.26 16.59
CA LYS A 132 -4.38 -6.44 16.01
C LYS A 132 -5.09 -5.09 15.86
N VAL A 133 -5.46 -4.73 14.64
CA VAL A 133 -6.09 -3.43 14.34
C VAL A 133 -7.59 -3.44 14.64
N PHE A 134 -8.25 -4.59 14.47
CA PHE A 134 -9.70 -4.72 14.66
C PHE A 134 -10.04 -5.84 15.64
N ASP A 135 -10.82 -5.53 16.70
CA ASP A 135 -11.29 -6.54 17.66
C ASP A 135 -12.42 -7.39 17.10
N LYS A 136 -13.26 -6.80 16.26
CA LYS A 136 -14.40 -7.48 15.61
C LYS A 136 -14.37 -7.22 14.12
N PRO A 137 -14.52 -8.25 13.27
CA PRO A 137 -14.55 -8.06 11.84
C PRO A 137 -15.80 -7.29 11.41
N VAL A 138 -15.62 -6.38 10.47
CA VAL A 138 -16.69 -5.67 9.76
C VAL A 138 -16.75 -6.26 8.35
N TYR A 139 -17.94 -6.61 7.88
CA TYR A 139 -18.18 -7.05 6.51
C TYR A 139 -18.99 -6.00 5.77
N LYS A 140 -18.56 -5.59 4.61
CA LYS A 140 -19.18 -4.49 3.88
C LYS A 140 -19.11 -4.71 2.37
N VAL A 141 -20.26 -4.58 1.71
CA VAL A 141 -20.34 -4.54 0.24
C VAL A 141 -20.57 -3.08 -0.16
N MET A 142 -19.81 -2.59 -1.10
CA MET A 142 -19.75 -1.17 -1.44
C MET A 142 -19.80 -0.97 -2.97
N ASP A 143 -20.40 0.12 -3.40
CA ASP A 143 -20.22 0.62 -4.77
C ASP A 143 -18.89 1.37 -4.94
N SER A 144 -18.64 1.91 -6.12
CA SER A 144 -17.41 2.65 -6.44
C SER A 144 -17.20 3.86 -5.53
N GLU A 145 -18.26 4.68 -5.32
CA GLU A 145 -18.16 5.90 -4.51
C GLU A 145 -17.83 5.60 -3.06
N GLU A 146 -18.54 4.64 -2.45
CA GLU A 146 -18.30 4.22 -1.07
C GLU A 146 -16.93 3.54 -0.90
N SER A 147 -16.48 2.80 -1.90
CA SER A 147 -15.14 2.18 -1.91
C SER A 147 -14.04 3.23 -1.93
N ILE A 148 -14.15 4.23 -2.80
CA ILE A 148 -13.20 5.34 -2.86
C ILE A 148 -13.20 6.13 -1.55
N LEU A 149 -14.38 6.42 -0.98
CA LEU A 149 -14.48 7.08 0.32
C LEU A 149 -13.77 6.27 1.42
N THR A 150 -14.03 4.96 1.49
CA THR A 150 -13.46 4.06 2.50
C THR A 150 -11.94 3.99 2.42
N VAL A 151 -11.38 3.83 1.21
CA VAL A 151 -9.92 3.83 0.97
C VAL A 151 -9.31 5.20 1.26
N MET A 152 -9.97 6.29 0.87
CA MET A 152 -9.50 7.66 1.15
C MET A 152 -9.57 8.01 2.64
N GLU A 153 -10.52 7.49 3.40
CA GLU A 153 -10.53 7.67 4.86
C GLU A 153 -9.45 6.85 5.57
N ALA A 154 -9.06 5.70 5.00
CA ALA A 154 -8.08 4.73 5.53
C ALA A 154 -8.32 4.36 7.00
N LYS A 155 -9.56 4.09 7.34
CA LYS A 155 -9.96 3.60 8.67
C LYS A 155 -10.16 2.09 8.68
N LEU A 156 -10.74 1.52 7.62
CA LEU A 156 -11.03 0.09 7.49
C LEU A 156 -10.07 -0.61 6.55
N THR A 157 -9.59 0.08 5.54
CA THR A 157 -8.60 -0.38 4.56
C THR A 157 -7.84 0.82 4.01
N SER A 158 -6.77 0.60 3.28
CA SER A 158 -5.93 1.65 2.73
C SER A 158 -5.67 1.44 1.23
N VAL A 159 -4.79 2.27 0.67
CA VAL A 159 -4.39 2.21 -0.76
C VAL A 159 -3.52 0.99 -1.09
N THR A 160 -2.95 0.30 -0.09
CA THR A 160 -2.04 -0.83 -0.30
C THR A 160 -2.68 -1.93 -1.15
N PRO A 161 -1.97 -2.56 -2.09
CA PRO A 161 -2.51 -3.60 -2.95
C PRO A 161 -2.53 -4.99 -2.31
N VAL A 162 -1.70 -5.22 -1.29
CA VAL A 162 -1.30 -6.56 -0.83
C VAL A 162 -2.39 -7.36 -0.11
N ASN A 163 -3.38 -6.71 0.48
CA ASN A 163 -4.50 -7.36 1.16
C ASN A 163 -5.77 -7.41 0.32
N LYS A 164 -5.62 -7.49 -0.99
CA LYS A 164 -6.72 -7.42 -1.95
C LYS A 164 -6.60 -8.46 -3.06
N LEU A 165 -7.75 -8.88 -3.57
CA LEU A 165 -7.88 -9.67 -4.78
C LEU A 165 -8.69 -8.87 -5.81
N TYR A 166 -8.15 -8.71 -7.01
CA TYR A 166 -8.68 -7.85 -8.06
C TYR A 166 -9.10 -8.68 -9.28
N LYS A 167 -10.20 -8.34 -9.95
CA LYS A 167 -10.41 -8.79 -11.34
C LYS A 167 -9.28 -8.24 -12.21
N LYS A 168 -8.61 -9.10 -12.97
CA LYS A 168 -7.46 -8.72 -13.83
C LYS A 168 -7.83 -7.65 -14.85
N GLU A 169 -9.04 -7.68 -15.40
CA GLU A 169 -9.54 -6.71 -16.38
C GLU A 169 -9.49 -5.26 -15.89
N LEU A 170 -9.54 -5.02 -14.57
CA LEU A 170 -9.40 -3.68 -14.01
C LEU A 170 -8.06 -3.02 -14.36
N PHE A 171 -7.02 -3.82 -14.60
CA PHE A 171 -5.68 -3.34 -14.94
C PHE A 171 -5.47 -3.11 -16.45
N GLU A 172 -6.47 -3.27 -17.29
CA GLU A 172 -6.35 -2.96 -18.72
C GLU A 172 -6.01 -1.46 -18.92
N GLY A 173 -4.81 -1.19 -19.43
CA GLY A 173 -4.30 0.18 -19.63
C GLY A 173 -3.95 0.93 -18.34
N ILE A 174 -4.04 0.30 -17.14
CA ILE A 174 -3.56 0.87 -15.89
C ILE A 174 -2.29 0.13 -15.47
N ARG A 175 -1.24 0.88 -15.10
CA ARG A 175 0.02 0.34 -14.59
C ARG A 175 0.54 1.21 -13.44
N TYR A 176 1.30 0.60 -12.56
CA TYR A 176 2.04 1.30 -11.52
C TYR A 176 3.05 2.28 -12.15
N PRO A 177 3.21 3.49 -11.62
CA PRO A 177 4.17 4.46 -12.16
C PRO A 177 5.60 3.99 -11.89
N VAL A 178 6.39 3.81 -12.93
CA VAL A 178 7.81 3.44 -12.81
C VAL A 178 8.63 4.66 -12.41
N GLY A 179 9.62 4.47 -11.52
CA GLY A 179 10.49 5.54 -11.04
C GLY A 179 9.86 6.40 -9.91
N GLU A 180 8.74 5.96 -9.34
CA GLU A 180 8.15 6.55 -8.14
C GLU A 180 8.29 5.56 -6.96
N ASP A 181 9.11 5.94 -5.96
CA ASP A 181 9.44 5.06 -4.83
C ASP A 181 8.41 5.10 -3.69
N SER A 182 7.46 6.03 -3.74
CA SER A 182 6.52 6.24 -2.64
C SER A 182 5.17 6.70 -3.17
N GLY A 183 4.09 6.01 -2.74
CA GLY A 183 2.73 6.35 -3.14
C GLY A 183 2.33 5.82 -4.52
N GLU A 184 3.07 4.88 -5.09
CA GLU A 184 2.75 4.17 -6.33
C GLU A 184 1.39 3.48 -6.23
N ASP A 185 1.09 2.88 -5.08
CA ASP A 185 -0.19 2.24 -4.79
C ASP A 185 -1.34 3.25 -4.81
N ALA A 186 -1.13 4.41 -4.18
CA ALA A 186 -2.10 5.50 -4.21
C ALA A 186 -2.33 6.02 -5.63
N SER A 187 -1.33 5.96 -6.51
CA SER A 187 -1.41 6.50 -7.87
C SER A 187 -2.43 5.80 -8.75
N ILE A 188 -2.77 4.53 -8.48
CA ILE A 188 -3.65 3.74 -9.36
C ILE A 188 -4.97 3.34 -8.69
N ILE A 189 -5.05 3.29 -7.36
CA ILE A 189 -6.20 2.69 -6.67
C ILE A 189 -7.53 3.39 -6.98
N VAL A 190 -7.56 4.72 -7.06
CA VAL A 190 -8.79 5.46 -7.39
C VAL A 190 -9.23 5.16 -8.81
N GLU A 191 -8.29 5.05 -9.74
CA GLU A 191 -8.59 4.72 -11.14
C GLU A 191 -9.14 3.30 -11.28
N LEU A 192 -8.59 2.33 -10.53
CA LEU A 192 -9.15 0.97 -10.44
C LEU A 192 -10.55 0.98 -9.85
N LEU A 193 -10.77 1.68 -8.73
CA LEU A 193 -12.06 1.74 -8.05
C LEU A 193 -13.15 2.43 -8.89
N LEU A 194 -12.79 3.41 -9.72
CA LEU A 194 -13.73 4.05 -10.67
C LEU A 194 -14.24 3.09 -11.74
N ARG A 195 -13.51 2.01 -12.02
CA ARG A 195 -13.94 0.95 -12.95
C ARG A 195 -14.82 -0.12 -12.27
N CYS A 196 -14.81 -0.17 -10.94
CA CYS A 196 -15.56 -1.17 -10.20
C CYS A 196 -17.05 -0.82 -10.16
N LYS A 197 -17.89 -1.84 -10.30
CA LYS A 197 -19.30 -1.77 -9.96
C LYS A 197 -19.53 -2.05 -8.49
N LYS A 198 -18.77 -3.02 -7.94
CA LYS A 198 -18.93 -3.49 -6.58
C LYS A 198 -17.59 -3.94 -5.99
N THR A 199 -17.37 -3.63 -4.73
CA THR A 199 -16.27 -4.18 -3.94
C THR A 199 -16.79 -4.81 -2.65
N VAL A 200 -16.05 -5.75 -2.09
CA VAL A 200 -16.35 -6.36 -0.81
C VAL A 200 -15.15 -6.24 0.14
N LEU A 201 -15.41 -5.88 1.37
CA LEU A 201 -14.40 -5.72 2.44
C LEU A 201 -14.79 -6.57 3.64
N THR A 202 -13.87 -7.39 4.11
CA THR A 202 -13.86 -7.86 5.50
C THR A 202 -12.67 -7.24 6.23
N THR A 203 -12.84 -6.80 7.49
CA THR A 203 -11.70 -6.39 8.32
C THR A 203 -11.09 -7.56 9.07
N GLU A 204 -11.47 -8.80 8.77
CA GLU A 204 -10.77 -10.00 9.24
C GLU A 204 -9.33 -9.95 8.75
N GLN A 205 -8.40 -9.99 9.71
CA GLN A 205 -6.99 -9.75 9.45
C GLN A 205 -6.34 -11.04 8.98
N LYS A 206 -5.74 -11.01 7.78
CA LYS A 206 -5.16 -12.18 7.10
C LYS A 206 -3.79 -11.90 6.48
N TYR A 207 -3.40 -10.65 6.43
CA TYR A 207 -2.11 -10.20 5.90
C TYR A 207 -1.25 -9.65 7.04
N HIS A 208 0.01 -10.08 7.13
CA HIS A 208 0.98 -9.67 8.16
C HIS A 208 1.99 -8.72 7.55
N TYR A 209 1.81 -7.42 7.83
CA TYR A 209 2.74 -6.37 7.40
C TYR A 209 3.88 -6.26 8.40
N ILE A 210 5.10 -6.61 7.95
CA ILE A 210 6.27 -6.69 8.80
C ILE A 210 7.04 -5.37 8.77
N HIS A 211 7.04 -4.64 9.89
CA HIS A 211 7.80 -3.41 10.03
C HIS A 211 9.28 -3.72 10.23
N ARG A 212 10.12 -3.32 9.28
CA ARG A 212 11.57 -3.54 9.32
C ARG A 212 12.37 -2.25 9.20
N GLU A 213 13.59 -2.24 9.76
CA GLU A 213 14.53 -1.15 9.54
C GLU A 213 14.99 -1.12 8.07
N GLY A 214 15.21 0.09 7.55
CA GLY A 214 15.68 0.28 6.16
C GLY A 214 14.60 0.15 5.09
N SER A 215 13.32 -0.03 5.46
CA SER A 215 12.22 0.03 4.50
C SER A 215 12.05 1.45 3.92
N ILE A 216 11.33 1.58 2.81
CA ILE A 216 11.04 2.88 2.17
C ILE A 216 10.39 3.85 3.17
N THR A 217 9.56 3.34 4.09
CA THR A 217 8.87 4.15 5.11
C THR A 217 9.79 4.62 6.22
N THR A 218 10.87 3.89 6.53
CA THR A 218 11.78 4.17 7.65
C THR A 218 13.10 4.83 7.24
N ARG A 219 13.48 4.78 5.96
CA ARG A 219 14.71 5.41 5.45
C ARG A 219 14.70 6.93 5.59
N GLU A 220 15.88 7.54 5.52
CA GLU A 220 16.05 9.00 5.47
C GLU A 220 15.23 9.63 4.33
N PHE A 221 14.90 10.92 4.50
CA PHE A 221 14.16 11.66 3.48
C PHE A 221 14.92 11.70 2.15
N ASN A 222 14.18 11.49 1.07
CA ASN A 222 14.61 11.64 -0.30
C ASN A 222 13.56 12.46 -1.08
N PRO A 223 13.94 13.33 -2.03
CA PRO A 223 13.00 14.07 -2.86
C PRO A 223 11.97 13.22 -3.61
N SER A 224 12.27 11.95 -3.90
CA SER A 224 11.32 10.98 -4.47
C SER A 224 10.11 10.72 -3.53
N ASP A 225 10.23 10.93 -2.21
CA ASP A 225 9.12 10.81 -1.28
C ASP A 225 7.97 11.80 -1.58
N LYS A 226 8.23 12.88 -2.35
CA LYS A 226 7.19 13.79 -2.83
C LYS A 226 6.25 13.16 -3.88
N SER A 227 6.55 11.95 -4.39
CA SER A 227 5.67 11.21 -5.30
C SER A 227 4.31 10.91 -4.67
N VAL A 228 4.26 10.65 -3.37
CA VAL A 228 2.98 10.47 -2.66
C VAL A 228 2.06 11.70 -2.77
N ILE A 229 2.62 12.90 -2.78
CA ILE A 229 1.85 14.14 -2.99
C ILE A 229 1.29 14.17 -4.41
N ARG A 230 2.10 13.82 -5.42
CA ARG A 230 1.67 13.75 -6.82
C ARG A 230 0.54 12.74 -7.01
N ALA A 231 0.65 11.57 -6.38
CA ALA A 231 -0.38 10.53 -6.39
C ALA A 231 -1.73 11.04 -5.86
N TYR A 232 -1.74 11.69 -4.70
CA TYR A 232 -2.99 12.23 -4.14
C TYR A 232 -3.51 13.47 -4.90
N ILE A 233 -2.67 14.24 -5.56
CA ILE A 233 -3.12 15.30 -6.49
C ILE A 233 -3.77 14.67 -7.74
N LYS A 234 -3.22 13.58 -8.29
CA LYS A 234 -3.87 12.79 -9.37
C LYS A 234 -5.25 12.31 -8.92
N ASN A 235 -5.33 11.69 -7.77
CA ASN A 235 -6.58 11.19 -7.19
C ASN A 235 -7.61 12.30 -6.97
N TYR A 236 -7.19 13.47 -6.49
CA TYR A 236 -8.07 14.62 -6.34
C TYR A 236 -8.67 15.05 -7.68
N LYS A 237 -7.89 15.07 -8.76
CA LYS A 237 -8.38 15.43 -10.10
C LYS A 237 -9.42 14.40 -10.58
N LEU A 238 -9.10 13.10 -10.50
CA LEU A 238 -10.02 12.02 -10.87
C LEU A 238 -11.34 12.08 -10.07
N ILE A 239 -11.24 12.26 -8.76
CA ILE A 239 -12.42 12.37 -7.87
C ILE A 239 -13.23 13.63 -8.21
N LYS A 240 -12.57 14.77 -8.44
CA LYS A 240 -13.25 16.01 -8.79
C LYS A 240 -14.04 15.90 -10.09
N GLU A 241 -13.52 15.18 -11.06
CA GLU A 241 -14.14 14.98 -12.37
C GLU A 241 -15.28 13.96 -12.34
N ASN A 242 -15.14 12.87 -11.56
CA ASN A 242 -16.07 11.75 -11.59
C ASN A 242 -17.05 11.72 -10.42
N ILE A 243 -16.63 12.13 -9.20
CA ILE A 243 -17.43 12.04 -7.97
C ILE A 243 -17.19 13.29 -7.11
N PRO A 244 -17.73 14.46 -7.48
CA PRO A 244 -17.49 15.74 -6.81
C PRO A 244 -17.85 15.75 -5.31
N SER A 245 -18.77 14.88 -4.86
CA SER A 245 -19.15 14.70 -3.45
C SER A 245 -17.95 14.32 -2.56
N LEU A 246 -16.96 13.62 -3.12
CA LEU A 246 -15.76 13.15 -2.42
C LEU A 246 -14.57 14.14 -2.45
N VAL A 247 -14.71 15.30 -3.09
CA VAL A 247 -13.64 16.32 -3.11
C VAL A 247 -13.11 16.68 -1.71
N PRO A 248 -13.95 16.81 -0.66
CA PRO A 248 -13.43 17.10 0.68
C PRO A 248 -12.49 16.04 1.23
N VAL A 249 -12.76 14.74 1.01
CA VAL A 249 -11.87 13.66 1.48
C VAL A 249 -10.59 13.59 0.64
N ALA A 250 -10.68 13.79 -0.66
CA ALA A 250 -9.49 13.88 -1.53
C ALA A 250 -8.56 15.04 -1.12
N LYS A 251 -9.13 16.20 -0.80
CA LYS A 251 -8.37 17.35 -0.28
C LYS A 251 -7.71 17.04 1.08
N MET A 252 -8.41 16.32 1.95
CA MET A 252 -7.84 15.85 3.22
C MET A 252 -6.62 14.97 2.97
N ARG A 253 -6.66 14.05 1.99
CA ARG A 253 -5.53 13.19 1.64
C ARG A 253 -4.34 13.95 1.09
N ILE A 254 -4.54 14.98 0.28
CA ILE A 254 -3.44 15.85 -0.14
C ILE A 254 -2.76 16.46 1.10
N CYS A 255 -3.54 17.04 2.02
CA CYS A 255 -2.97 17.60 3.24
C CYS A 255 -2.23 16.52 4.07
N TRP A 256 -2.76 15.31 4.16
CA TRP A 256 -2.11 14.18 4.82
C TRP A 256 -0.77 13.85 4.15
N ALA A 257 -0.71 13.79 2.81
CA ALA A 257 0.53 13.53 2.09
C ALA A 257 1.60 14.60 2.36
N TYR A 258 1.21 15.88 2.40
CA TYR A 258 2.13 16.95 2.79
C TYR A 258 2.63 16.81 4.23
N PHE A 259 1.78 16.38 5.16
CA PHE A 259 2.23 16.07 6.52
C PHE A 259 3.20 14.90 6.54
N PHE A 260 2.88 13.81 5.83
CA PHE A 260 3.72 12.62 5.77
C PHE A 260 5.14 12.95 5.30
N VAL A 261 5.26 13.68 4.19
CA VAL A 261 6.55 14.09 3.63
C VAL A 261 7.28 15.08 4.56
N LEU A 262 6.56 16.05 5.15
CA LEU A 262 7.14 17.01 6.08
C LEU A 262 7.64 16.32 7.35
N ASP A 263 6.87 15.42 7.94
CA ASP A 263 7.26 14.68 9.15
C ASP A 263 8.55 13.90 8.90
N LYS A 264 8.65 13.20 7.77
CA LYS A 264 9.86 12.45 7.38
C LYS A 264 11.06 13.37 7.19
N LEU A 265 10.90 14.48 6.47
CA LEU A 265 11.96 15.47 6.26
C LEU A 265 12.46 16.08 7.59
N LEU A 266 11.55 16.41 8.50
CA LEU A 266 11.91 17.13 9.75
C LEU A 266 12.67 16.27 10.76
N ILE A 267 12.52 14.95 10.71
CA ILE A 267 13.25 14.02 11.58
C ILE A 267 14.53 13.48 10.92
N SER A 268 14.69 13.67 9.61
CA SER A 268 15.83 13.21 8.83
C SER A 268 17.12 13.92 9.20
N SER A 269 18.25 13.20 9.20
CA SER A 269 19.58 13.75 9.49
C SER A 269 20.04 14.75 8.41
N ASN A 270 19.63 14.50 7.15
CA ASN A 270 19.95 15.32 5.98
C ASN A 270 19.02 16.54 5.77
N ARG A 271 18.13 16.84 6.74
CA ARG A 271 17.14 17.95 6.68
C ARG A 271 17.73 19.28 6.19
N ARG A 272 18.99 19.58 6.58
CA ARG A 272 19.63 20.86 6.24
C ARG A 272 19.85 21.07 4.76
N GLU A 273 19.92 19.99 3.99
CA GLU A 273 20.12 19.99 2.55
C GLU A 273 18.84 20.37 1.79
N TYR A 274 17.66 20.16 2.41
CA TYR A 274 16.34 20.28 1.78
C TYR A 274 15.50 21.45 2.36
N ARG A 275 16.14 22.61 2.54
CA ARG A 275 15.46 23.78 3.12
C ARG A 275 14.35 24.34 2.24
N GLU A 276 14.48 24.27 0.92
CA GLU A 276 13.45 24.77 0.00
C GLU A 276 12.23 23.87 -0.01
N GLU A 277 12.42 22.54 0.03
CA GLU A 277 11.36 21.57 0.19
C GLU A 277 10.62 21.78 1.52
N GLU A 278 11.36 21.99 2.63
CA GLU A 278 10.75 22.31 3.92
C GLU A 278 9.86 23.55 3.83
N LYS A 279 10.34 24.64 3.19
CA LYS A 279 9.57 25.87 3.02
C LYS A 279 8.31 25.64 2.17
N GLU A 280 8.42 24.87 1.07
CA GLU A 280 7.30 24.51 0.20
C GLU A 280 6.22 23.76 0.98
N LEU A 281 6.62 22.68 1.70
CA LEU A 281 5.72 21.83 2.47
C LEU A 281 5.01 22.60 3.60
N VAL A 282 5.78 23.36 4.39
CA VAL A 282 5.25 24.21 5.46
C VAL A 282 4.32 25.29 4.89
N GLY A 283 4.69 25.92 3.78
CA GLY A 283 3.89 26.94 3.12
C GLY A 283 2.55 26.41 2.65
N PHE A 284 2.52 25.20 2.07
CA PHE A 284 1.26 24.54 1.68
C PHE A 284 0.35 24.30 2.88
N LEU A 285 0.86 23.67 3.94
CA LEU A 285 0.07 23.35 5.12
C LEU A 285 -0.47 24.61 5.81
N ARG A 286 0.33 25.68 5.92
CA ARG A 286 -0.10 26.96 6.49
C ARG A 286 -1.23 27.60 5.67
N ARG A 287 -1.21 27.52 4.34
CA ARG A 287 -2.31 27.99 3.47
C ARG A 287 -3.60 27.19 3.69
N HIS A 288 -3.48 25.90 4.01
CA HIS A 288 -4.63 25.03 4.25
C HIS A 288 -5.06 24.92 5.72
N PHE A 289 -4.51 25.78 6.60
CA PHE A 289 -4.75 25.75 8.05
C PHE A 289 -6.22 25.69 8.43
N LYS A 290 -7.07 26.60 7.90
CA LYS A 290 -8.51 26.64 8.22
C LYS A 290 -9.22 25.31 7.86
N PHE A 291 -8.87 24.74 6.71
CA PHE A 291 -9.42 23.44 6.29
C PHE A 291 -9.02 22.34 7.25
N ILE A 292 -7.71 22.22 7.60
CA ILE A 292 -7.19 21.16 8.46
C ILE A 292 -7.80 21.23 9.86
N ILE A 293 -7.94 22.40 10.46
CA ILE A 293 -8.49 22.56 11.80
C ILE A 293 -9.99 22.21 11.86
N ASN A 294 -10.75 22.56 10.82
CA ASN A 294 -12.20 22.37 10.79
C ASN A 294 -12.63 20.97 10.33
N ASP A 295 -11.78 20.26 9.56
CA ASP A 295 -12.13 18.94 9.06
C ASP A 295 -12.06 17.89 10.18
N LYS A 296 -13.20 17.17 10.40
CA LYS A 296 -13.34 16.17 11.45
C LYS A 296 -12.49 14.91 11.25
N ARG A 297 -11.99 14.68 10.03
CA ARG A 297 -11.16 13.51 9.67
C ARG A 297 -9.73 13.62 10.20
N PHE A 298 -9.23 14.83 10.47
CA PHE A 298 -7.97 14.99 11.20
C PHE A 298 -8.18 14.78 12.70
N ASN A 299 -7.34 13.93 13.30
CA ASN A 299 -7.34 13.69 14.73
C ASN A 299 -6.87 14.92 15.53
N LYS A 300 -7.15 14.92 16.84
CA LYS A 300 -6.82 16.03 17.74
C LYS A 300 -5.30 16.32 17.75
N THR A 301 -4.48 15.28 17.74
CA THR A 301 -3.02 15.40 17.78
C THR A 301 -2.49 16.11 16.55
N ARG A 302 -2.99 15.77 15.34
CA ARG A 302 -2.60 16.43 14.09
C ARG A 302 -3.05 17.90 14.04
N LYS A 303 -4.22 18.22 14.61
CA LYS A 303 -4.70 19.60 14.71
C LYS A 303 -3.81 20.43 15.67
N ILE A 304 -3.41 19.86 16.80
CA ILE A 304 -2.47 20.52 17.73
C ILE A 304 -1.11 20.76 17.05
N ALA A 305 -0.58 19.74 16.37
CA ALA A 305 0.66 19.88 15.59
C ALA A 305 0.55 20.99 14.54
N MET A 306 -0.61 21.10 13.86
CA MET A 306 -0.87 22.17 12.90
C MET A 306 -0.89 23.56 13.53
N LEU A 307 -1.45 23.73 14.75
CA LEU A 307 -1.38 24.98 15.51
C LEU A 307 0.07 25.36 15.83
N MET A 308 0.87 24.37 16.25
CA MET A 308 2.30 24.58 16.51
C MET A 308 3.05 24.99 15.23
N LEU A 309 2.77 24.32 14.09
CA LEU A 309 3.36 24.64 12.79
C LEU A 309 3.03 26.08 12.35
N ARG A 310 1.83 26.56 12.68
CA ARG A 310 1.42 27.94 12.37
C ARG A 310 2.24 28.98 13.13
N ILE A 311 2.61 28.68 14.37
CA ILE A 311 3.42 29.57 15.22
C ILE A 311 4.88 29.50 14.78
N HIS A 312 5.49 28.34 14.91
CA HIS A 312 6.89 28.13 14.55
C HIS A 312 7.20 26.66 14.24
N THR A 313 7.99 26.42 13.19
CA THR A 313 8.35 25.05 12.74
C THR A 313 9.07 24.24 13.83
N ALA A 314 9.89 24.88 14.69
CA ALA A 314 10.57 24.16 15.77
C ALA A 314 9.60 23.54 16.80
N LEU A 315 8.46 24.18 17.08
CA LEU A 315 7.42 23.63 17.96
C LEU A 315 6.76 22.40 17.30
N TYR A 316 6.56 22.44 16.00
CA TYR A 316 6.05 21.30 15.26
C TYR A 316 7.05 20.13 15.29
N VAL A 317 8.35 20.38 15.07
CA VAL A 317 9.41 19.35 15.15
C VAL A 317 9.41 18.68 16.52
N TRP A 318 9.28 19.46 17.60
CA TRP A 318 9.19 18.91 18.95
C TRP A 318 7.99 17.98 19.10
N CYS A 319 6.82 18.38 18.58
CA CYS A 319 5.61 17.57 18.60
C CYS A 319 5.78 16.24 17.82
N VAL A 320 6.36 16.29 16.62
CA VAL A 320 6.60 15.09 15.79
C VAL A 320 7.58 14.13 16.48
N ARG A 321 8.69 14.64 17.04
CA ARG A 321 9.67 13.81 17.79
C ARG A 321 9.06 13.18 19.04
N TRP A 322 8.23 13.94 19.76
CA TRP A 322 7.51 13.42 20.93
C TRP A 322 6.56 12.29 20.55
N GLN A 323 5.80 12.44 19.44
CA GLN A 323 4.90 11.40 18.94
C GLN A 323 5.66 10.13 18.54
N LYS A 324 6.79 10.27 17.81
CA LYS A 324 7.63 9.12 17.42
C LYS A 324 8.09 8.35 18.66
N LYS A 325 8.65 9.05 19.63
CA LYS A 325 9.13 8.43 20.89
C LYS A 325 8.03 7.69 21.68
N HIS A 326 6.78 8.16 21.63
CA HIS A 326 5.67 7.53 22.36
C HIS A 326 4.99 6.42 21.56
N ARG A 327 5.17 6.35 20.22
CA ARG A 327 4.79 5.17 19.42
C ARG A 327 5.79 4.03 19.57
N GLU A 328 7.06 4.34 19.80
CA GLU A 328 8.10 3.34 20.10
C GLU A 328 8.02 2.81 21.55
N LEU A 329 7.19 3.42 22.40
CA LEU A 329 6.98 3.05 23.81
C LEU A 329 5.55 2.55 24.10
N ALA A 330 4.65 2.55 23.11
CA ALA A 330 3.27 2.08 23.22
C ALA A 330 3.07 0.82 22.41
#